data_a64dc2989fd6f988fd5883e758338e86
#
_entry.id   a64dc2989fd6f988fd5883e758338e86
#
_cell.length_a   1.000
_cell.length_b   1.000
_cell.length_c   1.000
_cell.angle_alpha   90.00
_cell.angle_beta   90.00
_cell.angle_gamma   90.00
#
_symmetry.space_group_name_H-M   'P 1'
#
loop_
_entity.id
_entity.type
_entity.pdbx_description
1 polymer ?
#
loop_
_entity_poly.entity_id
_entity_poly.type
_entity_poly.pdbx_seq_one_letter_code
_entity_poly.pdbx_strand_id
1 'polypeptide(L)'
;MYLNWSKFNMPYRERYIKNKVPAISGIYMLYVQMENEKWDCFYVGNSENLHEAMVAHLDEKKHPQIKENINDYVCGFEYAALDDADERIAACKYLFDKLNPECMEDPGGVGKRVNIAKSW
;
A
#
# COMPACT_ATOMS: atom_id res chain seq x y z
N MET A 1 -0.23 11.91 -15.73
CA MET A 1 -0.65 10.49 -15.58
C MET A 1 -1.98 10.44 -14.87
N TYR A 2 -2.92 9.73 -15.42
CA TYR A 2 -4.24 9.56 -14.83
C TYR A 2 -4.41 8.13 -14.36
N LEU A 3 -4.77 7.96 -13.09
CA LEU A 3 -4.94 6.64 -12.49
C LEU A 3 -6.41 6.38 -12.19
N ASN A 4 -6.84 5.19 -12.54
CA ASN A 4 -8.21 4.76 -12.34
C ASN A 4 -8.26 3.86 -11.09
N TRP A 5 -8.41 4.48 -9.93
CA TRP A 5 -8.40 3.77 -8.67
C TRP A 5 -9.63 2.89 -8.47
N SER A 6 -9.42 1.73 -7.89
CA SER A 6 -10.53 0.90 -7.43
C SER A 6 -11.31 1.67 -6.35
N LYS A 7 -12.50 1.22 -6.05
CA LYS A 7 -13.18 1.73 -4.87
C LYS A 7 -12.39 1.32 -3.63
N PHE A 8 -12.62 2.00 -2.52
CA PHE A 8 -12.00 1.65 -1.26
C PHE A 8 -12.51 0.28 -0.80
N ASN A 9 -11.60 -0.60 -0.42
CA ASN A 9 -11.92 -1.96 0.00
C ASN A 9 -11.50 -2.18 1.45
N MET A 10 -12.33 -2.88 2.20
CA MET A 10 -12.03 -3.30 3.57
C MET A 10 -12.82 -4.55 3.90
N PRO A 11 -12.37 -5.39 4.83
CA PRO A 11 -11.14 -5.29 5.60
C PRO A 11 -9.93 -5.85 4.84
N TYR A 12 -8.74 -5.57 5.34
CA TYR A 12 -7.52 -6.16 4.79
C TYR A 12 -7.31 -7.53 5.45
N ARG A 13 -7.93 -8.55 4.89
CA ARG A 13 -7.90 -9.91 5.38
C ARG A 13 -7.58 -10.87 4.26
N GLU A 14 -6.88 -11.97 4.57
CA GLU A 14 -6.41 -12.92 3.58
C GLU A 14 -7.51 -13.35 2.60
N ARG A 15 -8.64 -13.80 3.13
CA ARG A 15 -9.74 -14.28 2.30
C ARG A 15 -10.27 -13.19 1.36
N TYR A 16 -10.41 -11.99 1.87
CA TYR A 16 -10.93 -10.88 1.10
C TYR A 16 -9.95 -10.47 -0.01
N ILE A 17 -8.66 -10.37 0.34
CA ILE A 17 -7.59 -10.01 -0.61
C ILE A 17 -7.54 -11.04 -1.74
N LYS A 18 -7.55 -12.32 -1.39
CA LYS A 18 -7.47 -13.39 -2.39
C LYS A 18 -8.63 -13.37 -3.37
N ASN A 19 -9.81 -12.93 -2.94
CA ASN A 19 -10.98 -12.90 -3.78
C ASN A 19 -11.15 -11.60 -4.57
N LYS A 20 -10.60 -10.49 -4.09
CA LYS A 20 -10.87 -9.17 -4.64
C LYS A 20 -9.74 -8.55 -5.43
N VAL A 21 -8.50 -8.91 -5.13
CA VAL A 21 -7.36 -8.27 -5.79
C VAL A 21 -6.92 -9.07 -7.01
N PRO A 22 -6.95 -8.45 -8.20
CA PRO A 22 -6.56 -9.16 -9.43
C PRO A 22 -5.05 -9.31 -9.55
N ALA A 23 -4.62 -10.31 -10.32
CA ALA A 23 -3.21 -10.58 -10.59
C ALA A 23 -2.74 -9.75 -11.78
N ILE A 24 -2.76 -8.43 -11.62
CA ILE A 24 -2.36 -7.49 -12.67
C ILE A 24 -1.29 -6.55 -12.12
N SER A 25 -0.56 -5.90 -13.02
CA SER A 25 0.41 -4.90 -12.60
C SER A 25 -0.27 -3.61 -12.21
N GLY A 26 0.27 -2.95 -11.19
CA GLY A 26 -0.31 -1.69 -10.73
C GLY A 26 0.34 -1.17 -9.47
N ILE A 27 -0.33 -0.19 -8.90
CA ILE A 27 0.06 0.40 -7.62
C ILE A 27 -1.09 0.25 -6.62
N TYR A 28 -0.75 0.31 -5.34
CA TYR A 28 -1.76 0.16 -4.30
C TYR A 28 -1.40 0.97 -3.07
N MET A 29 -2.42 1.28 -2.28
CA MET A 29 -2.26 1.99 -1.01
C MET A 29 -2.97 1.21 0.08
N LEU A 30 -2.31 1.10 1.23
CA LEU A 30 -2.86 0.47 2.41
C LEU A 30 -3.19 1.54 3.46
N TYR A 31 -4.34 1.40 4.07
CA TYR A 31 -4.88 2.38 5.01
C TYR A 31 -5.17 1.76 6.36
N VAL A 32 -5.04 2.57 7.38
CA VAL A 32 -5.45 2.21 8.75
C VAL A 32 -6.49 3.20 9.22
N GLN A 33 -7.51 2.70 9.92
CA GLN A 33 -8.53 3.58 10.50
C GLN A 33 -8.06 4.07 11.86
N MET A 34 -8.08 5.39 12.02
CA MET A 34 -7.67 6.04 13.27
C MET A 34 -8.85 6.14 14.25
N GLU A 35 -8.56 6.51 15.48
CA GLU A 35 -9.59 6.65 16.53
C GLU A 35 -10.71 7.60 16.16
N ASN A 36 -10.39 8.63 15.38
CA ASN A 36 -11.40 9.59 14.90
C ASN A 36 -12.17 9.11 13.68
N GLU A 37 -12.03 7.83 13.36
CA GLU A 37 -12.66 7.16 12.21
C GLU A 37 -12.12 7.59 10.85
N LYS A 38 -11.12 8.46 10.81
CA LYS A 38 -10.46 8.85 9.56
C LYS A 38 -9.45 7.78 9.15
N TRP A 39 -9.18 7.71 7.85
CA TRP A 39 -8.25 6.75 7.29
C TRP A 39 -6.94 7.41 6.93
N ASP A 40 -5.84 6.79 7.36
CA ASP A 40 -4.49 7.24 7.01
C ASP A 40 -3.79 6.18 6.20
N CYS A 41 -3.10 6.62 5.14
CA CYS A 41 -2.30 5.72 4.32
C CYS A 41 -0.99 5.41 5.02
N PHE A 42 -0.70 4.14 5.25
CA PHE A 42 0.55 3.75 5.90
C PHE A 42 1.52 3.04 4.96
N TYR A 43 1.11 2.71 3.74
CA TYR A 43 1.99 2.06 2.78
C TYR A 43 1.51 2.31 1.35
N VAL A 44 2.48 2.57 0.47
CA VAL A 44 2.24 2.67 -0.98
C VAL A 44 3.17 1.69 -1.66
N GLY A 45 2.64 0.84 -2.52
CA GLY A 45 3.45 -0.14 -3.21
C GLY A 45 3.17 -0.21 -4.69
N ASN A 46 4.09 -0.83 -5.41
CA ASN A 46 3.88 -1.16 -6.81
C ASN A 46 4.31 -2.59 -7.05
N SER A 47 3.71 -3.24 -8.04
CA SER A 47 4.01 -4.63 -8.33
C SER A 47 3.58 -4.98 -9.74
N GLU A 48 4.25 -5.96 -10.31
CA GLU A 48 3.81 -6.57 -11.56
C GLU A 48 2.64 -7.51 -11.33
N ASN A 49 2.40 -7.88 -10.07
CA ASN A 49 1.29 -8.74 -9.68
C ASN A 49 0.73 -8.26 -8.34
N LEU A 50 -0.31 -7.46 -8.40
CA LEU A 50 -0.93 -6.88 -7.21
C LEU A 50 -1.43 -7.95 -6.23
N HIS A 51 -2.02 -9.01 -6.74
CA HIS A 51 -2.53 -10.09 -5.90
C HIS A 51 -1.41 -10.70 -5.05
N GLU A 52 -0.32 -11.07 -5.70
CA GLU A 52 0.83 -11.66 -5.01
C GLU A 52 1.45 -10.71 -3.99
N ALA A 53 1.63 -9.45 -4.37
CA ALA A 53 2.22 -8.46 -3.48
C ALA A 53 1.36 -8.23 -2.23
N MET A 54 0.06 -8.11 -2.41
CA MET A 54 -0.84 -7.83 -1.30
C MET A 54 -1.02 -9.03 -0.38
N VAL A 55 -0.96 -10.25 -0.94
CA VAL A 55 -0.96 -11.45 -0.11
C VAL A 55 0.34 -11.55 0.68
N ALA A 56 1.46 -11.14 0.08
CA ALA A 56 2.77 -11.17 0.76
C ALA A 56 2.79 -10.30 2.01
N HIS A 57 2.04 -9.21 2.05
CA HIS A 57 1.97 -8.35 3.23
C HIS A 57 1.31 -9.04 4.44
N LEU A 58 0.66 -10.15 4.22
CA LEU A 58 0.09 -10.93 5.32
C LEU A 58 1.15 -11.81 6.00
N ASP A 59 2.34 -11.88 5.43
CA ASP A 59 3.44 -12.65 5.98
C ASP A 59 4.25 -11.79 6.96
N GLU A 60 4.14 -12.12 8.22
CA GLU A 60 4.81 -11.43 9.31
C GLU A 60 6.34 -11.38 9.14
N LYS A 61 6.92 -12.43 8.57
CA LYS A 61 8.37 -12.50 8.38
C LYS A 61 8.88 -11.53 7.34
N LYS A 62 8.07 -11.29 6.31
CA LYS A 62 8.46 -10.41 5.20
C LYS A 62 8.17 -8.94 5.50
N HIS A 63 7.06 -8.68 6.18
CA HIS A 63 6.58 -7.32 6.41
C HIS A 63 6.02 -7.18 7.83
N PRO A 64 6.88 -7.25 8.85
CA PRO A 64 6.39 -7.27 10.23
C PRO A 64 5.57 -6.05 10.64
N GLN A 65 5.98 -4.86 10.20
CA GLN A 65 5.27 -3.63 10.55
C GLN A 65 3.89 -3.56 9.92
N ILE A 66 3.79 -3.99 8.67
CA ILE A 66 2.52 -4.02 7.96
C ILE A 66 1.60 -5.05 8.60
N LYS A 67 2.12 -6.22 8.92
CA LYS A 67 1.34 -7.27 9.55
C LYS A 67 0.84 -6.85 10.92
N GLU A 68 1.65 -6.13 11.67
CA GLU A 68 1.25 -5.59 12.96
C GLU A 68 0.05 -4.66 12.84
N ASN A 69 0.09 -3.75 11.87
CA ASN A 69 -1.05 -2.86 11.63
C ASN A 69 -2.30 -3.62 11.22
N ILE A 70 -2.16 -4.64 10.38
CA ILE A 70 -3.28 -5.46 9.95
C ILE A 70 -3.91 -6.20 11.12
N ASN A 71 -3.09 -6.68 12.06
CA ASN A 71 -3.59 -7.41 13.21
C ASN A 71 -4.25 -6.52 14.25
N ASP A 72 -3.69 -5.34 14.47
CA ASP A 72 -4.08 -4.49 15.60
C ASP A 72 -5.16 -3.47 15.25
N TYR A 73 -5.35 -3.16 13.97
CA TYR A 73 -6.25 -2.10 13.54
C TYR A 73 -7.14 -2.53 12.40
N VAL A 74 -8.21 -1.76 12.19
CA VAL A 74 -9.04 -1.93 10.99
C VAL A 74 -8.28 -1.34 9.82
N CYS A 75 -8.01 -2.14 8.81
CA CYS A 75 -7.25 -1.71 7.64
C CYS A 75 -8.04 -1.89 6.36
N GLY A 76 -7.73 -1.07 5.36
CA GLY A 76 -8.34 -1.13 4.05
C GLY A 76 -7.32 -0.89 2.96
N PHE A 77 -7.76 -0.89 1.72
CA PHE A 77 -6.86 -0.75 0.59
C PHE A 77 -7.55 -0.22 -0.66
N GLU A 78 -6.73 0.35 -1.54
CA GLU A 78 -7.13 0.73 -2.90
C GLU A 78 -6.02 0.31 -3.85
N TYR A 79 -6.36 0.08 -5.11
CA TYR A 79 -5.36 -0.22 -6.13
C TYR A 79 -5.76 0.40 -7.46
N ALA A 80 -4.76 0.54 -8.34
CA ALA A 80 -4.98 1.02 -9.70
C ALA A 80 -4.08 0.25 -10.65
N ALA A 81 -4.63 -0.19 -11.78
CA ALA A 81 -3.84 -0.87 -12.80
C ALA A 81 -2.88 0.12 -13.45
N LEU A 82 -1.64 -0.30 -13.67
CA LEU A 82 -0.63 0.53 -14.31
C LEU A 82 0.49 -0.37 -14.82
N ASP A 83 0.54 -0.58 -16.13
CA ASP A 83 1.44 -1.56 -16.74
C ASP A 83 2.90 -1.13 -16.81
N ASP A 84 3.15 0.14 -17.07
CA ASP A 84 4.51 0.63 -17.27
C ASP A 84 5.27 0.71 -15.94
N ALA A 85 6.41 0.02 -15.87
CA ALA A 85 7.20 -0.04 -14.64
C ALA A 85 7.72 1.34 -14.21
N ASP A 86 8.16 2.15 -15.16
CA ASP A 86 8.67 3.49 -14.83
C ASP A 86 7.56 4.39 -14.33
N GLU A 87 6.38 4.27 -14.93
CA GLU A 87 5.22 5.01 -14.46
C GLU A 87 4.79 4.58 -13.06
N ARG A 88 4.87 3.27 -12.78
CA ARG A 88 4.57 2.78 -11.43
C ARG A 88 5.52 3.37 -10.39
N ILE A 89 6.81 3.40 -10.71
CA ILE A 89 7.82 3.98 -9.83
C ILE A 89 7.55 5.46 -9.59
N ALA A 90 7.27 6.19 -10.66
CA ALA A 90 6.99 7.62 -10.57
C ALA A 90 5.73 7.90 -9.75
N ALA A 91 4.69 7.10 -9.94
CA ALA A 91 3.46 7.26 -9.19
C ALA A 91 3.67 6.98 -7.70
N CYS A 92 4.41 5.93 -7.37
CA CYS A 92 4.72 5.61 -5.99
C CYS A 92 5.54 6.71 -5.33
N LYS A 93 6.52 7.26 -6.04
CA LYS A 93 7.33 8.36 -5.53
C LYS A 93 6.47 9.58 -5.24
N TYR A 94 5.58 9.92 -6.16
CA TYR A 94 4.67 11.04 -5.97
C TYR A 94 3.81 10.85 -4.73
N LEU A 95 3.22 9.66 -4.58
CA LEU A 95 2.36 9.38 -3.44
C LEU A 95 3.15 9.31 -2.13
N PHE A 96 4.36 8.77 -2.18
CA PHE A 96 5.23 8.75 -1.01
C PHE A 96 5.52 10.17 -0.52
N ASP A 97 5.89 11.05 -1.43
CA ASP A 97 6.22 12.44 -1.08
C ASP A 97 5.00 13.18 -0.55
N LYS A 98 3.84 12.91 -1.11
CA LYS A 98 2.60 13.58 -0.71
C LYS A 98 2.05 13.07 0.61
N LEU A 99 2.07 11.76 0.82
CA LEU A 99 1.42 11.12 1.97
C LEU A 99 2.38 10.76 3.10
N ASN A 100 3.67 10.60 2.78
CA ASN A 100 4.70 10.27 3.74
C ASN A 100 4.31 9.04 4.59
N PRO A 101 4.01 7.91 3.95
CA PRO A 101 3.48 6.74 4.65
C PRO A 101 4.47 6.14 5.64
N GLU A 102 3.96 5.65 6.74
CA GLU A 102 4.74 5.23 7.90
C GLU A 102 5.58 3.98 7.69
N CYS A 103 5.11 3.06 6.89
CA CYS A 103 5.72 1.72 6.81
C CYS A 103 6.59 1.48 5.57
N MET A 104 7.12 2.50 4.94
CA MET A 104 7.94 2.28 3.75
C MET A 104 9.10 3.25 3.62
N GLU A 105 10.12 2.81 2.87
CA GLU A 105 11.22 3.67 2.49
C GLU A 105 10.88 4.40 1.19
N ASP A 106 11.64 5.45 0.89
CA ASP A 106 11.46 6.22 -0.34
C ASP A 106 11.59 5.30 -1.56
N PRO A 107 10.52 5.12 -2.35
CA PRO A 107 10.56 4.23 -3.50
C PRO A 107 11.42 4.74 -4.65
N GLY A 108 11.84 5.99 -4.61
CA GLY A 108 12.73 6.55 -5.62
C GLY A 108 14.14 5.99 -5.56
N GLY A 109 14.52 5.43 -4.44
CA GLY A 109 15.79 4.75 -4.27
C GLY A 109 17.01 5.62 -4.20
N VAL A 110 16.93 6.88 -4.56
CA VAL A 110 18.05 7.82 -4.51
C VAL A 110 17.97 8.61 -3.22
N GLY A 111 19.04 8.60 -2.44
CA GLY A 111 19.01 9.24 -1.15
C GLY A 111 17.92 8.64 -0.29
N LYS A 112 17.86 7.34 -0.33
CA LYS A 112 16.81 6.58 0.34
C LYS A 112 16.64 7.03 1.79
N ARG A 113 15.40 7.29 2.15
CA ARG A 113 15.03 7.73 3.48
C ARG A 113 14.33 6.59 4.19
N VAL A 114 14.83 6.29 5.38
CA VAL A 114 14.15 5.32 6.22
C VAL A 114 12.82 5.90 6.66
N ASN A 115 11.84 5.07 6.66
CA ASN A 115 10.53 5.42 7.13
C ASN A 115 10.56 5.88 8.56
N ILE A 116 9.96 6.99 8.81
CA ILE A 116 9.86 7.54 10.16
C ILE A 116 8.39 7.61 10.50
N ALA A 117 8.04 7.10 11.65
CA ALA A 117 6.67 7.18 12.11
C ALA A 117 6.20 8.62 12.08
N LYS A 118 5.08 8.86 11.46
CA LYS A 118 4.52 10.19 11.31
C LYS A 118 3.16 10.26 11.96
N SER A 119 2.91 11.42 12.52
CA SER A 119 1.58 11.76 12.97
C SER A 119 0.84 12.30 11.77
N TRP A 120 -0.23 11.65 11.42
CA TRP A 120 -1.06 12.04 10.27
C TRP A 120 -1.95 13.23 10.61
#